data_e7762e82f5e44793fb7af775432001c4
#
_entry.id   e7762e82f5e44793fb7af775432001c4
#
_cell.length_a   1.000
_cell.length_b   1.000
_cell.length_c   1.000
_cell.angle_alpha   90.00
_cell.angle_beta   90.00
_cell.angle_gamma   90.00
#
_symmetry.space_group_name_H-M   'P 1'
#
loop_
_entity.id
_entity.type
_entity.pdbx_description
1 polymer ?
#
loop_
_entity_poly.entity_id
_entity_poly.type
_entity_poly.pdbx_seq_one_letter_code
_entity_poly.pdbx_strand_id
1 'polypeptide(L)'
;MNSEEIVNEIIKENQQQIPPTVVDLTQARETNEENNSLNLTPKTKGKGFAITLDNLKKILSGDSKIKGAIQYNTFTYEIDVTKSIKLNGRTLSGTIDDLIIREIRAYIATKYKMDYKKGDIADILEVVAGEHSYNPLKDYLESCESEYKELVNQRDPFDILRHYLNIKDDEYNRIIMDLFFRGAVAKVFDPTVKFDFVLDLTGRQGVGKTQFFEGLFTHKYFTTVETFTDKDDKARMVRNWCVFDDEMVASKKASFSELKKFITKTKLEFRPPYASSDRRLPKSFIIVRATNDHDYLNDLTGERRFLVAEVHKDTAYRGRKWTEKDRRHF
;
A
#
# COMPACT_ATOMS: atom_id res chain seq x y z
N MET A 1 -16.05 5.68 -48.47
CA MET A 1 -16.44 5.66 -47.04
C MET A 1 -16.84 4.23 -46.68
N ASN A 2 -16.25 3.67 -45.67
CA ASN A 2 -16.52 2.34 -45.18
C ASN A 2 -17.81 2.36 -44.33
N SER A 3 -18.54 1.25 -44.26
CA SER A 3 -19.79 1.12 -43.50
C SER A 3 -19.68 1.58 -42.03
N GLU A 4 -18.50 1.44 -41.41
CA GLU A 4 -18.22 1.92 -40.05
C GLU A 4 -18.12 3.46 -39.98
N GLU A 5 -17.63 4.12 -41.00
CA GLU A 5 -17.55 5.59 -41.07
C GLU A 5 -18.93 6.21 -41.16
N ILE A 6 -19.83 5.58 -41.96
CA ILE A 6 -21.24 6.02 -42.09
C ILE A 6 -22.00 5.82 -40.79
N VAL A 7 -21.78 4.71 -40.07
CA VAL A 7 -22.42 4.46 -38.77
C VAL A 7 -21.94 5.46 -37.72
N ASN A 8 -20.65 5.77 -37.69
CA ASN A 8 -20.05 6.74 -36.75
C ASN A 8 -20.50 8.17 -37.04
N GLU A 9 -20.73 8.52 -38.30
CA GLU A 9 -21.25 9.85 -38.68
C GLU A 9 -22.75 9.98 -38.32
N ILE A 10 -23.55 8.94 -38.55
CA ILE A 10 -24.96 8.88 -38.12
C ILE A 10 -25.08 8.96 -36.59
N ILE A 11 -24.18 8.31 -35.85
CA ILE A 11 -24.17 8.38 -34.38
C ILE A 11 -23.78 9.79 -33.90
N LYS A 12 -22.82 10.49 -34.55
CA LYS A 12 -22.46 11.86 -34.24
C LYS A 12 -23.56 12.88 -34.56
N GLU A 13 -24.24 12.74 -35.68
CA GLU A 13 -25.35 13.60 -36.04
C GLU A 13 -26.58 13.42 -35.12
N ASN A 14 -26.87 12.19 -34.68
CA ASN A 14 -27.94 11.92 -33.71
C ASN A 14 -27.63 12.40 -32.29
N GLN A 15 -26.35 12.48 -31.89
CA GLN A 15 -25.98 13.02 -30.60
C GLN A 15 -26.14 14.56 -30.50
N GLN A 16 -26.17 15.28 -31.64
CA GLN A 16 -26.39 16.74 -31.68
C GLN A 16 -27.87 17.15 -31.69
N GLN A 17 -28.81 16.21 -31.83
CA GLN A 17 -30.23 16.50 -31.91
C GLN A 17 -31.09 16.03 -30.73
N ILE A 18 -30.48 15.52 -29.65
CA ILE A 18 -31.22 15.12 -28.45
C ILE A 18 -31.54 16.39 -27.64
N PRO A 19 -32.79 16.79 -27.47
CA PRO A 19 -33.14 17.95 -26.65
C PRO A 19 -32.67 17.72 -25.21
N PRO A 20 -32.22 18.76 -24.48
CA PRO A 20 -31.77 18.66 -23.09
C PRO A 20 -32.78 17.96 -22.17
N THR A 21 -34.06 18.09 -22.45
CA THR A 21 -35.17 17.44 -21.73
C THR A 21 -35.18 15.91 -21.83
N VAL A 22 -34.68 15.34 -22.93
CA VAL A 22 -34.65 13.86 -23.12
C VAL A 22 -33.49 13.25 -22.34
N VAL A 23 -32.33 13.93 -22.30
CA VAL A 23 -31.17 13.52 -21.51
C VAL A 23 -31.52 13.53 -20.02
N ASP A 24 -32.26 14.51 -19.56
CA ASP A 24 -32.69 14.67 -18.16
C ASP A 24 -33.70 13.55 -17.75
N LEU A 25 -34.62 13.17 -18.67
CA LEU A 25 -35.55 12.09 -18.42
C LEU A 25 -34.90 10.69 -18.43
N THR A 26 -33.89 10.48 -19.25
CA THR A 26 -33.14 9.22 -19.29
C THR A 26 -32.29 9.06 -18.00
N GLN A 27 -31.59 10.09 -17.59
CA GLN A 27 -30.85 10.09 -16.32
C GLN A 27 -31.76 9.93 -15.10
N ALA A 28 -32.96 10.52 -15.13
CA ALA A 28 -33.96 10.37 -14.06
C ALA A 28 -34.51 8.94 -13.99
N ARG A 29 -34.69 8.27 -15.15
CA ARG A 29 -35.14 6.86 -15.22
C ARG A 29 -34.05 5.91 -14.72
N GLU A 30 -32.83 6.05 -15.18
CA GLU A 30 -31.68 5.25 -14.72
C GLU A 30 -31.46 5.40 -13.19
N THR A 31 -31.56 6.62 -12.67
CA THR A 31 -31.45 6.88 -11.22
C THR A 31 -32.59 6.22 -10.43
N ASN A 32 -33.80 6.21 -10.97
CA ASN A 32 -34.95 5.57 -10.31
C ASN A 32 -34.85 4.03 -10.34
N GLU A 33 -34.39 3.45 -11.43
CA GLU A 33 -34.19 2.00 -11.56
C GLU A 33 -33.07 1.55 -10.61
N GLU A 34 -31.97 2.29 -10.52
CA GLU A 34 -30.88 2.00 -9.59
C GLU A 34 -31.30 2.17 -8.12
N ASN A 35 -32.09 3.21 -7.80
CA ASN A 35 -32.64 3.40 -6.45
C ASN A 35 -33.55 2.25 -6.03
N ASN A 36 -34.35 1.72 -6.95
CA ASN A 36 -35.19 0.55 -6.71
C ASN A 36 -34.35 -0.72 -6.52
N SER A 37 -33.25 -0.88 -7.25
CA SER A 37 -32.36 -2.03 -7.12
C SER A 37 -31.61 -2.06 -5.79
N LEU A 38 -31.31 -0.88 -5.18
CA LEU A 38 -30.65 -0.76 -3.88
C LEU A 38 -31.56 -1.06 -2.69
N ASN A 39 -32.90 -1.20 -2.90
CA ASN A 39 -33.87 -1.47 -1.86
C ASN A 39 -33.72 -0.51 -0.65
N LEU A 40 -33.68 0.80 -0.96
CA LEU A 40 -33.53 1.84 0.06
C LEU A 40 -34.82 1.99 0.87
N THR A 41 -34.68 2.12 2.18
CA THR A 41 -35.81 2.36 3.09
C THR A 41 -36.39 3.74 2.84
N PRO A 42 -37.69 3.87 2.53
CA PRO A 42 -38.33 5.16 2.27
C PRO A 42 -38.53 5.94 3.59
N LYS A 43 -38.77 7.24 3.47
CA LYS A 43 -39.20 8.08 4.61
C LYS A 43 -40.58 7.64 5.09
N THR A 44 -40.78 7.65 6.40
CA THR A 44 -42.10 7.36 7.03
C THR A 44 -43.16 8.40 6.65
N LYS A 45 -42.74 9.65 6.40
CA LYS A 45 -43.61 10.75 5.97
C LYS A 45 -42.93 11.53 4.84
N GLY A 46 -43.64 11.83 3.76
CA GLY A 46 -43.13 12.57 2.62
C GLY A 46 -42.48 11.69 1.54
N LYS A 47 -41.96 12.31 0.49
CA LYS A 47 -41.26 11.64 -0.62
C LYS A 47 -39.77 11.45 -0.34
N GLY A 48 -39.16 10.40 -0.91
CA GLY A 48 -37.72 10.11 -0.84
C GLY A 48 -37.36 9.08 0.23
N PHE A 49 -36.06 8.92 0.48
CA PHE A 49 -35.51 7.88 1.34
C PHE A 49 -35.11 8.41 2.72
N ALA A 50 -35.16 7.55 3.74
CA ALA A 50 -34.75 7.87 5.09
C ALA A 50 -33.21 8.01 5.18
N ILE A 51 -32.72 9.02 5.91
CA ILE A 51 -31.30 9.21 6.16
C ILE A 51 -30.90 8.27 7.32
N THR A 52 -30.53 7.03 6.98
CA THR A 52 -30.11 6.00 7.92
C THR A 52 -28.77 5.42 7.52
N LEU A 53 -28.01 4.88 8.49
CA LEU A 53 -26.74 4.21 8.20
C LEU A 53 -26.93 2.95 7.33
N ASP A 54 -28.07 2.27 7.44
CA ASP A 54 -28.44 1.14 6.59
C ASP A 54 -28.55 1.56 5.11
N ASN A 55 -29.26 2.65 4.83
CA ASN A 55 -29.34 3.19 3.49
C ASN A 55 -27.96 3.66 2.97
N LEU A 56 -27.15 4.27 3.83
CA LEU A 56 -25.79 4.65 3.45
C LEU A 56 -24.96 3.42 3.08
N LYS A 57 -25.02 2.34 3.87
CA LYS A 57 -24.36 1.08 3.56
C LYS A 57 -24.82 0.50 2.22
N LYS A 58 -26.12 0.45 2.00
CA LYS A 58 -26.70 -0.01 0.71
C LYS A 58 -26.18 0.81 -0.49
N ILE A 59 -26.09 2.13 -0.34
CA ILE A 59 -25.55 3.01 -1.38
C ILE A 59 -24.07 2.70 -1.63
N LEU A 60 -23.23 2.68 -0.58
CA LEU A 60 -21.79 2.47 -0.74
C LEU A 60 -21.45 1.07 -1.28
N SER A 61 -22.26 0.06 -0.97
CA SER A 61 -22.08 -1.32 -1.46
C SER A 61 -22.68 -1.58 -2.83
N GLY A 62 -23.70 -0.81 -3.24
CA GLY A 62 -24.52 -1.15 -4.41
C GLY A 62 -24.53 -0.12 -5.54
N ASP A 63 -24.17 1.15 -5.29
CA ASP A 63 -24.13 2.20 -6.32
C ASP A 63 -23.17 1.83 -7.45
N SER A 64 -23.62 1.96 -8.70
CA SER A 64 -22.88 1.53 -9.89
C SER A 64 -21.49 2.15 -10.04
N LYS A 65 -21.26 3.36 -9.50
CA LYS A 65 -19.95 4.03 -9.55
C LYS A 65 -19.02 3.69 -8.39
N ILE A 66 -19.56 3.21 -7.27
CA ILE A 66 -18.79 2.98 -6.03
C ILE A 66 -18.60 1.49 -5.75
N LYS A 67 -19.58 0.67 -6.16
CA LYS A 67 -19.64 -0.76 -5.89
C LYS A 67 -18.32 -1.48 -6.17
N GLY A 68 -17.78 -2.17 -5.14
CA GLY A 68 -16.59 -2.99 -5.25
C GLY A 68 -15.29 -2.22 -5.47
N ALA A 69 -15.31 -0.88 -5.31
CA ALA A 69 -14.12 -0.06 -5.40
C ALA A 69 -13.48 0.17 -4.02
N ILE A 70 -14.26 0.08 -2.94
CA ILE A 70 -13.82 0.36 -1.58
C ILE A 70 -13.42 -0.95 -0.91
N GLN A 71 -12.14 -1.06 -0.53
CA GLN A 71 -11.58 -2.28 0.07
C GLN A 71 -10.64 -1.94 1.22
N TYR A 72 -10.54 -2.85 2.20
CA TYR A 72 -9.60 -2.74 3.30
C TYR A 72 -8.25 -3.36 2.93
N ASN A 73 -7.21 -2.53 2.97
CA ASN A 73 -5.83 -2.96 2.74
C ASN A 73 -5.27 -3.57 4.02
N THR A 74 -5.13 -4.89 4.04
CA THR A 74 -4.65 -5.61 5.24
C THR A 74 -3.15 -5.44 5.48
N PHE A 75 -2.40 -4.90 4.50
CA PHE A 75 -0.99 -4.60 4.66
C PHE A 75 -0.77 -3.22 5.31
N THR A 76 -1.43 -2.17 4.81
CA THR A 76 -1.28 -0.80 5.36
C THR A 76 -2.25 -0.50 6.49
N TYR A 77 -3.26 -1.35 6.70
CA TYR A 77 -4.36 -1.14 7.66
C TYR A 77 -5.21 0.10 7.36
N GLU A 78 -5.33 0.43 6.07
CA GLU A 78 -6.08 1.59 5.57
C GLU A 78 -7.19 1.13 4.63
N ILE A 79 -8.09 2.05 4.33
CA ILE A 79 -9.16 1.84 3.35
C ILE A 79 -8.71 2.46 2.04
N ASP A 80 -8.79 1.70 0.96
CA ASP A 80 -8.39 2.15 -0.37
C ASP A 80 -9.57 2.14 -1.34
N VAL A 81 -9.55 3.09 -2.27
CA VAL A 81 -10.30 3.05 -3.53
C VAL A 81 -9.43 2.30 -4.55
N THR A 82 -9.65 0.99 -4.66
CA THR A 82 -8.82 0.07 -5.46
C THR A 82 -9.10 0.14 -6.97
N LYS A 83 -10.32 0.53 -7.34
CA LYS A 83 -10.72 0.81 -8.72
C LYS A 83 -11.04 2.29 -8.82
N SER A 84 -10.40 3.00 -9.76
CA SER A 84 -10.69 4.42 -9.97
C SER A 84 -12.18 4.67 -10.17
N ILE A 85 -12.77 5.54 -9.35
CA ILE A 85 -14.17 5.96 -9.43
C ILE A 85 -14.25 7.41 -9.90
N LYS A 86 -15.27 7.75 -10.69
CA LYS A 86 -15.50 9.11 -11.17
C LYS A 86 -16.75 9.69 -10.51
N LEU A 87 -16.55 10.59 -9.53
CA LEU A 87 -17.61 11.29 -8.82
C LEU A 87 -17.46 12.80 -9.01
N ASN A 88 -18.59 13.51 -9.19
CA ASN A 88 -18.62 14.98 -9.32
C ASN A 88 -17.60 15.55 -10.34
N GLY A 89 -17.33 14.79 -11.42
CA GLY A 89 -16.33 15.18 -12.42
C GLY A 89 -14.87 14.88 -12.05
N ARG A 90 -14.58 14.37 -10.84
CA ARG A 90 -13.24 14.01 -10.38
C ARG A 90 -13.01 12.51 -10.42
N THR A 91 -11.80 12.09 -10.79
CA THR A 91 -11.35 10.70 -10.67
C THR A 91 -10.68 10.53 -9.31
N LEU A 92 -11.13 9.55 -8.53
CA LEU A 92 -10.69 9.25 -7.17
C LEU A 92 -10.09 7.84 -7.14
N SER A 93 -8.94 7.67 -6.49
CA SER A 93 -8.24 6.39 -6.32
C SER A 93 -7.23 6.47 -5.19
N GLY A 94 -6.76 5.35 -4.68
CA GLY A 94 -5.77 5.27 -3.61
C GLY A 94 -6.39 5.31 -2.22
N THR A 95 -5.58 5.57 -1.20
CA THR A 95 -6.02 5.58 0.20
C THR A 95 -7.06 6.66 0.45
N ILE A 96 -8.14 6.29 1.14
CA ILE A 96 -9.24 7.21 1.45
C ILE A 96 -8.76 8.28 2.42
N ASP A 97 -8.89 9.53 1.96
CA ASP A 97 -8.58 10.74 2.70
C ASP A 97 -9.83 11.63 2.87
N ASP A 98 -9.63 12.77 3.49
CA ASP A 98 -10.67 13.78 3.71
C ASP A 98 -11.30 14.32 2.41
N LEU A 99 -10.55 14.34 1.32
CA LEU A 99 -11.06 14.77 0.02
C LEU A 99 -12.01 13.73 -0.55
N ILE A 100 -11.61 12.46 -0.55
CA ILE A 100 -12.42 11.36 -1.06
C ILE A 100 -13.73 11.25 -0.27
N ILE A 101 -13.69 11.35 1.07
CA ILE A 101 -14.89 11.35 1.91
C ILE A 101 -15.84 12.50 1.54
N ARG A 102 -15.31 13.71 1.30
CA ARG A 102 -16.12 14.86 0.88
C ARG A 102 -16.76 14.68 -0.49
N GLU A 103 -16.02 14.12 -1.45
CA GLU A 103 -16.55 13.87 -2.79
C GLU A 103 -17.64 12.77 -2.78
N ILE A 104 -17.46 11.73 -2.00
CA ILE A 104 -18.50 10.69 -1.79
C ILE A 104 -19.75 11.33 -1.16
N ARG A 105 -19.58 12.14 -0.11
CA ARG A 105 -20.69 12.85 0.54
C ARG A 105 -21.46 13.73 -0.44
N ALA A 106 -20.75 14.57 -1.20
CA ALA A 106 -21.36 15.47 -2.20
C ALA A 106 -22.10 14.68 -3.28
N TYR A 107 -21.54 13.58 -3.75
CA TYR A 107 -22.18 12.70 -4.72
C TYR A 107 -23.48 12.10 -4.17
N ILE A 108 -23.46 11.56 -2.94
CA ILE A 108 -24.65 10.99 -2.31
C ILE A 108 -25.73 12.07 -2.10
N ALA A 109 -25.37 13.24 -1.62
CA ALA A 109 -26.28 14.35 -1.42
C ALA A 109 -26.95 14.80 -2.74
N THR A 110 -26.18 14.84 -3.82
CA THR A 110 -26.68 15.25 -5.14
C THR A 110 -27.58 14.18 -5.77
N LYS A 111 -27.13 12.91 -5.82
CA LYS A 111 -27.84 11.83 -6.51
C LYS A 111 -29.05 11.33 -5.72
N TYR A 112 -28.87 11.08 -4.42
CA TYR A 112 -29.90 10.43 -3.59
C TYR A 112 -30.72 11.43 -2.76
N LYS A 113 -30.34 12.74 -2.79
CA LYS A 113 -30.95 13.78 -1.93
C LYS A 113 -30.89 13.45 -0.44
N MET A 114 -29.78 12.82 -0.01
CA MET A 114 -29.51 12.41 1.35
C MET A 114 -28.19 13.04 1.81
N ASP A 115 -28.26 13.87 2.86
CA ASP A 115 -27.06 14.53 3.41
C ASP A 115 -26.66 13.85 4.73
N TYR A 116 -25.52 13.16 4.71
CA TYR A 116 -24.92 12.49 5.85
C TYR A 116 -23.80 13.35 6.45
N LYS A 117 -23.53 13.17 7.74
CA LYS A 117 -22.33 13.75 8.35
C LYS A 117 -21.07 13.05 7.84
N LYS A 118 -19.94 13.76 7.87
CA LYS A 118 -18.63 13.20 7.48
C LYS A 118 -18.29 11.94 8.28
N GLY A 119 -18.57 11.94 9.61
CA GLY A 119 -18.35 10.78 10.47
C GLY A 119 -19.16 9.56 10.04
N ASP A 120 -20.46 9.73 9.72
CA ASP A 120 -21.33 8.65 9.28
C ASP A 120 -20.77 7.98 8.00
N ILE A 121 -20.27 8.80 7.07
CA ILE A 121 -19.63 8.28 5.82
C ILE A 121 -18.36 7.51 6.18
N ALA A 122 -17.49 8.05 7.04
CA ALA A 122 -16.25 7.38 7.41
C ALA A 122 -16.52 6.05 8.13
N ASP A 123 -17.46 6.02 9.07
CA ASP A 123 -17.82 4.82 9.84
C ASP A 123 -18.37 3.70 8.92
N ILE A 124 -19.24 4.06 7.96
CA ILE A 124 -19.80 3.07 7.03
C ILE A 124 -18.81 2.65 5.95
N LEU A 125 -17.87 3.52 5.54
CA LEU A 125 -16.75 3.12 4.68
C LEU A 125 -15.89 2.04 5.36
N GLU A 126 -15.63 2.14 6.68
CA GLU A 126 -14.92 1.09 7.43
C GLU A 126 -15.69 -0.25 7.40
N VAL A 127 -17.02 -0.20 7.58
CA VAL A 127 -17.87 -1.40 7.52
C VAL A 127 -17.84 -2.04 6.14
N VAL A 128 -18.06 -1.25 5.08
CA VAL A 128 -18.09 -1.75 3.69
C VAL A 128 -16.72 -2.27 3.26
N ALA A 129 -15.65 -1.56 3.59
CA ALA A 129 -14.29 -1.99 3.28
C ALA A 129 -13.93 -3.30 3.99
N GLY A 130 -14.37 -3.47 5.24
CA GLY A 130 -14.13 -4.70 6.03
C GLY A 130 -14.78 -5.95 5.44
N GLU A 131 -15.84 -5.80 4.63
CA GLU A 131 -16.47 -6.90 3.89
C GLU A 131 -15.62 -7.36 2.69
N HIS A 132 -14.69 -6.54 2.24
CA HIS A 132 -13.83 -6.75 1.08
C HIS A 132 -12.40 -6.35 1.40
N SER A 133 -11.61 -7.28 1.92
CA SER A 133 -10.20 -7.03 2.20
C SER A 133 -9.28 -7.58 1.11
N TYR A 134 -8.12 -6.95 0.94
CA TYR A 134 -7.09 -7.36 0.01
C TYR A 134 -5.70 -7.07 0.57
N ASN A 135 -4.67 -7.72 0.02
CA ASN A 135 -3.27 -7.44 0.35
C ASN A 135 -2.48 -7.25 -0.95
N PRO A 136 -2.26 -5.99 -1.38
CA PRO A 136 -1.63 -5.74 -2.68
C PRO A 136 -0.19 -6.23 -2.77
N LEU A 137 0.49 -6.34 -1.63
CA LEU A 137 1.87 -6.83 -1.60
C LEU A 137 1.92 -8.36 -1.70
N LYS A 138 0.97 -9.05 -1.06
CA LYS A 138 0.82 -10.50 -1.21
C LYS A 138 0.46 -10.87 -2.64
N ASP A 139 -0.53 -10.18 -3.23
CA ASP A 139 -0.96 -10.39 -4.61
C ASP A 139 0.20 -10.18 -5.60
N TYR A 140 1.04 -9.15 -5.35
CA TYR A 140 2.24 -8.88 -6.13
C TYR A 140 3.25 -10.03 -6.03
N LEU A 141 3.57 -10.52 -4.83
CA LEU A 141 4.52 -11.62 -4.62
C LEU A 141 4.03 -12.92 -5.25
N GLU A 142 2.74 -13.25 -5.13
CA GLU A 142 2.14 -14.43 -5.77
C GLU A 142 2.22 -14.34 -7.30
N SER A 143 2.03 -13.14 -7.86
CA SER A 143 2.20 -12.93 -9.30
C SER A 143 3.66 -13.09 -9.74
N CYS A 144 4.63 -12.64 -8.94
CA CYS A 144 6.05 -12.83 -9.20
C CYS A 144 6.44 -14.30 -9.14
N GLU A 145 5.94 -15.05 -8.15
CA GLU A 145 6.19 -16.50 -8.03
C GLU A 145 5.67 -17.25 -9.26
N SER A 146 4.47 -16.93 -9.72
CA SER A 146 3.86 -17.57 -10.89
C SER A 146 4.70 -17.32 -12.15
N GLU A 147 5.14 -16.06 -12.35
CA GLU A 147 5.99 -15.70 -13.48
C GLU A 147 7.37 -16.39 -13.42
N TYR A 148 7.98 -16.42 -12.21
CA TYR A 148 9.28 -17.06 -12.01
C TYR A 148 9.27 -18.56 -12.30
N LYS A 149 8.20 -19.27 -11.95
CA LYS A 149 8.03 -20.71 -12.23
C LYS A 149 7.97 -21.03 -13.72
N GLU A 150 7.55 -20.09 -14.55
CA GLU A 150 7.48 -20.24 -16.01
C GLU A 150 8.81 -19.98 -16.71
N LEU A 151 9.82 -19.43 -16.01
CA LEU A 151 11.11 -19.13 -16.60
C LEU A 151 11.92 -20.40 -16.90
N VAL A 152 12.35 -20.56 -18.14
CA VAL A 152 13.18 -21.69 -18.58
C VAL A 152 14.58 -21.66 -17.93
N ASN A 153 15.13 -20.47 -17.71
CA ASN A 153 16.43 -20.26 -17.09
C ASN A 153 16.29 -19.33 -15.88
N GLN A 154 16.13 -19.90 -14.69
CA GLN A 154 16.11 -19.17 -13.43
C GLN A 154 17.51 -18.64 -13.13
N ARG A 155 17.61 -17.34 -12.87
CA ARG A 155 18.86 -16.72 -12.42
C ARG A 155 19.07 -16.98 -10.94
N ASP A 156 20.33 -17.10 -10.52
CA ASP A 156 20.66 -17.06 -9.09
C ASP A 156 20.31 -15.66 -8.55
N PRO A 157 19.39 -15.55 -7.56
CA PRO A 157 19.04 -14.27 -6.96
C PRO A 157 20.26 -13.51 -6.40
N PHE A 158 21.29 -14.26 -5.98
CA PHE A 158 22.51 -13.65 -5.49
C PHE A 158 23.30 -12.86 -6.56
N ASP A 159 23.11 -13.16 -7.83
CA ASP A 159 23.68 -12.37 -8.93
C ASP A 159 23.15 -10.93 -8.95
N ILE A 160 21.91 -10.70 -8.52
CA ILE A 160 21.36 -9.35 -8.40
C ILE A 160 22.05 -8.61 -7.26
N LEU A 161 22.25 -9.24 -6.10
CA LEU A 161 22.97 -8.65 -4.98
C LEU A 161 24.41 -8.29 -5.36
N ARG A 162 25.12 -9.19 -6.05
CA ARG A 162 26.44 -8.90 -6.59
C ARG A 162 26.42 -7.72 -7.54
N HIS A 163 25.46 -7.72 -8.46
CA HIS A 163 25.35 -6.71 -9.50
C HIS A 163 25.07 -5.32 -8.93
N TYR A 164 24.21 -5.23 -7.93
CA TYR A 164 23.77 -3.95 -7.37
C TYR A 164 24.55 -3.46 -6.15
N LEU A 165 25.00 -4.35 -5.30
CA LEU A 165 25.67 -4.01 -4.05
C LEU A 165 27.13 -4.46 -4.01
N ASN A 166 27.58 -5.21 -5.02
CA ASN A 166 28.92 -5.80 -5.05
C ASN A 166 29.29 -6.52 -3.73
N ILE A 167 28.31 -7.26 -3.19
CA ILE A 167 28.51 -8.11 -2.02
C ILE A 167 29.32 -9.32 -2.45
N LYS A 168 30.30 -9.70 -1.62
CA LYS A 168 31.13 -10.87 -1.86
C LYS A 168 30.28 -12.13 -1.92
N ASP A 169 30.46 -12.93 -2.96
CA ASP A 169 29.80 -14.22 -3.12
C ASP A 169 30.54 -15.28 -2.30
N ASP A 170 30.12 -15.48 -1.07
CA ASP A 170 30.61 -16.50 -0.16
C ASP A 170 29.44 -17.11 0.63
N GLU A 171 29.70 -18.22 1.30
CA GLU A 171 28.68 -18.99 2.03
C GLU A 171 27.97 -18.15 3.09
N TYR A 172 28.71 -17.32 3.85
CA TYR A 172 28.13 -16.45 4.88
C TYR A 172 27.11 -15.46 4.27
N ASN A 173 27.53 -14.70 3.27
CA ASN A 173 26.64 -13.71 2.62
C ASN A 173 25.43 -14.36 1.97
N ARG A 174 25.60 -15.54 1.35
CA ARG A 174 24.46 -16.29 0.80
C ARG A 174 23.45 -16.67 1.88
N ILE A 175 23.91 -17.19 3.02
CA ILE A 175 23.05 -17.59 4.14
C ILE A 175 22.30 -16.40 4.72
N ILE A 176 22.99 -15.29 5.02
CA ILE A 176 22.33 -14.14 5.67
C ILE A 176 21.36 -13.43 4.74
N MET A 177 21.65 -13.34 3.45
CA MET A 177 20.76 -12.74 2.47
C MET A 177 19.52 -13.61 2.22
N ASP A 178 19.70 -14.93 2.06
CA ASP A 178 18.58 -15.87 1.94
C ASP A 178 17.67 -15.78 3.18
N LEU A 179 18.24 -15.83 4.38
CA LEU A 179 17.50 -15.70 5.63
C LEU A 179 16.72 -14.37 5.69
N PHE A 180 17.37 -13.26 5.33
CA PHE A 180 16.77 -11.94 5.41
C PHE A 180 15.60 -11.77 4.43
N PHE A 181 15.77 -12.13 3.16
CA PHE A 181 14.73 -11.98 2.15
C PHE A 181 13.58 -12.98 2.33
N ARG A 182 13.85 -14.20 2.75
CA ARG A 182 12.79 -15.14 3.16
C ARG A 182 11.98 -14.59 4.34
N GLY A 183 12.66 -13.98 5.32
CA GLY A 183 11.98 -13.30 6.43
C GLY A 183 11.12 -12.13 5.97
N ALA A 184 11.60 -11.36 4.99
CA ALA A 184 10.84 -10.26 4.39
C ALA A 184 9.55 -10.75 3.72
N VAL A 185 9.64 -11.82 2.93
CA VAL A 185 8.47 -12.44 2.29
C VAL A 185 7.53 -13.05 3.33
N ALA A 186 8.06 -13.81 4.29
CA ALA A 186 7.25 -14.43 5.34
C ALA A 186 6.40 -13.42 6.12
N LYS A 187 6.94 -12.22 6.38
CA LYS A 187 6.23 -11.11 7.04
C LYS A 187 5.03 -10.58 6.24
N VAL A 188 5.04 -10.71 4.92
CA VAL A 188 3.90 -10.31 4.07
C VAL A 188 2.77 -11.34 4.17
N PHE A 189 3.11 -12.63 4.17
CA PHE A 189 2.13 -13.72 4.23
C PHE A 189 1.57 -13.93 5.63
N ASP A 190 2.43 -13.81 6.65
CA ASP A 190 2.04 -13.86 8.06
C ASP A 190 2.78 -12.76 8.86
N PRO A 191 2.15 -11.60 9.08
CA PRO A 191 2.74 -10.51 9.85
C PRO A 191 3.09 -10.88 11.30
N THR A 192 2.57 -11.99 11.82
CA THR A 192 2.83 -12.46 13.19
C THR A 192 4.10 -13.29 13.33
N VAL A 193 4.68 -13.71 12.21
CA VAL A 193 5.95 -14.45 12.20
C VAL A 193 7.01 -13.70 12.99
N LYS A 194 7.66 -14.42 13.90
CA LYS A 194 8.77 -13.89 14.67
C LYS A 194 10.01 -13.82 13.78
N PHE A 195 10.43 -12.60 13.48
CA PHE A 195 11.66 -12.33 12.72
C PHE A 195 12.45 -11.24 13.43
N ASP A 196 13.48 -11.65 14.17
CA ASP A 196 14.25 -10.81 15.07
C ASP A 196 15.61 -10.38 14.45
N PHE A 197 15.70 -10.40 13.12
CA PHE A 197 16.91 -10.06 12.40
C PHE A 197 16.80 -8.69 11.75
N VAL A 198 17.96 -8.01 11.66
CA VAL A 198 18.16 -6.74 10.98
C VAL A 198 19.33 -6.93 10.02
N LEU A 199 19.21 -6.43 8.80
CA LEU A 199 20.31 -6.43 7.84
C LEU A 199 21.11 -5.14 8.02
N ASP A 200 22.38 -5.27 8.34
CA ASP A 200 23.33 -4.18 8.47
C ASP A 200 24.25 -4.14 7.25
N LEU A 201 24.24 -3.01 6.56
CA LEU A 201 25.10 -2.77 5.40
C LEU A 201 26.23 -1.83 5.78
N THR A 202 27.45 -2.34 5.80
CA THR A 202 28.65 -1.54 5.96
C THR A 202 29.26 -1.20 4.61
N GLY A 203 29.91 -0.06 4.50
CA GLY A 203 30.59 0.34 3.28
C GLY A 203 30.55 1.84 3.03
N ARG A 204 31.41 2.31 2.15
CA ARG A 204 31.61 3.75 1.88
C ARG A 204 30.33 4.47 1.47
N GLN A 205 30.28 5.76 1.72
CA GLN A 205 29.21 6.62 1.26
C GLN A 205 29.11 6.62 -0.28
N GLY A 206 27.88 6.68 -0.80
CA GLY A 206 27.63 6.78 -2.24
C GLY A 206 27.78 5.46 -3.01
N VAL A 207 27.88 4.31 -2.32
CA VAL A 207 27.93 2.98 -2.98
C VAL A 207 26.55 2.43 -3.35
N GLY A 208 25.45 3.18 -3.09
CA GLY A 208 24.11 2.81 -3.53
C GLY A 208 23.29 2.00 -2.54
N LYS A 209 23.68 1.89 -1.26
CA LYS A 209 22.96 1.11 -0.23
C LYS A 209 21.48 1.45 -0.16
N THR A 210 21.15 2.71 0.09
CA THR A 210 19.76 3.20 0.19
C THR A 210 19.02 3.05 -1.12
N GLN A 211 19.65 3.41 -2.24
CA GLN A 211 19.04 3.33 -3.58
C GLN A 211 18.69 1.91 -3.99
N PHE A 212 19.45 0.91 -3.56
CA PHE A 212 19.15 -0.50 -3.81
C PHE A 212 17.81 -0.88 -3.15
N PHE A 213 17.66 -0.62 -1.86
CA PHE A 213 16.46 -1.01 -1.13
C PHE A 213 15.24 -0.19 -1.53
N GLU A 214 15.39 1.11 -1.77
CA GLU A 214 14.34 1.97 -2.31
C GLU A 214 13.87 1.47 -3.69
N GLY A 215 14.78 1.05 -4.55
CA GLY A 215 14.47 0.47 -5.85
C GLY A 215 13.80 -0.89 -5.76
N LEU A 216 14.25 -1.77 -4.87
CA LEU A 216 13.70 -3.11 -4.69
C LEU A 216 12.28 -3.08 -4.12
N PHE A 217 12.09 -2.36 -3.02
CA PHE A 217 10.80 -2.28 -2.32
C PHE A 217 9.86 -1.22 -2.89
N THR A 218 10.31 -0.45 -3.87
CA THR A 218 9.63 0.71 -4.45
C THR A 218 9.34 1.81 -3.43
N HIS A 219 9.15 3.04 -3.88
CA HIS A 219 8.76 4.16 -3.00
C HIS A 219 7.46 3.92 -2.22
N LYS A 220 6.62 3.01 -2.71
CA LYS A 220 5.34 2.69 -2.08
C LYS A 220 5.47 1.91 -0.78
N TYR A 221 6.51 1.07 -0.66
CA TYR A 221 6.69 0.14 0.45
C TYR A 221 8.04 0.30 1.16
N PHE A 222 8.73 1.40 0.90
CA PHE A 222 10.00 1.77 1.50
C PHE A 222 9.87 3.07 2.30
N THR A 223 10.46 3.12 3.48
CA THR A 223 10.54 4.35 4.27
C THR A 223 11.84 4.43 5.04
N THR A 224 12.34 5.65 5.23
CA THR A 224 13.41 5.94 6.16
C THR A 224 12.85 6.37 7.52
N VAL A 225 13.59 6.17 8.58
CA VAL A 225 13.18 6.52 9.94
C VAL A 225 14.27 7.28 10.66
N GLU A 226 13.86 8.18 11.54
CA GLU A 226 14.77 8.95 12.40
C GLU A 226 14.76 8.47 13.84
N THR A 227 13.73 7.74 14.25
CA THR A 227 13.62 7.15 15.58
C THR A 227 12.77 5.87 15.57
N PHE A 228 12.96 4.99 16.56
CA PHE A 228 12.11 3.81 16.75
C PHE A 228 11.00 4.03 17.80
N THR A 229 10.94 5.20 18.42
CA THR A 229 10.05 5.49 19.56
C THR A 229 8.92 6.45 19.21
N ASP A 230 9.14 7.35 18.26
CA ASP A 230 8.16 8.34 17.84
C ASP A 230 6.90 7.68 17.24
N LYS A 231 5.73 8.28 17.49
CA LYS A 231 4.43 7.74 17.05
C LYS A 231 4.23 7.84 15.54
N ASP A 232 4.72 8.92 14.92
CA ASP A 232 4.56 9.15 13.48
C ASP A 232 5.51 8.25 12.70
N ASP A 233 6.73 8.03 13.22
CA ASP A 233 7.66 7.01 12.69
C ASP A 233 7.06 5.60 12.79
N LYS A 234 6.46 5.23 13.93
CA LYS A 234 5.77 3.93 14.07
C LYS A 234 4.62 3.78 13.08
N ALA A 235 3.82 4.84 12.88
CA ALA A 235 2.74 4.84 11.90
C ALA A 235 3.26 4.65 10.47
N ARG A 236 4.41 5.25 10.12
CA ARG A 236 5.08 5.03 8.83
C ARG A 236 5.63 3.62 8.69
N MET A 237 6.32 3.11 9.74
CA MET A 237 6.91 1.77 9.72
C MET A 237 5.89 0.69 9.40
N VAL A 238 4.73 0.68 10.05
CA VAL A 238 3.72 -0.39 9.88
C VAL A 238 3.04 -0.40 8.52
N ARG A 239 3.15 0.70 7.75
CA ARG A 239 2.60 0.84 6.40
C ARG A 239 3.61 0.49 5.31
N ASN A 240 4.83 0.15 5.69
CA ASN A 240 5.91 -0.13 4.77
C ASN A 240 6.43 -1.56 4.95
N TRP A 241 7.02 -2.10 3.92
CA TRP A 241 7.63 -3.43 3.93
C TRP A 241 9.09 -3.36 4.37
N CYS A 242 9.80 -2.32 3.93
CA CYS A 242 11.19 -2.06 4.30
C CYS A 242 11.31 -0.74 5.07
N VAL A 243 11.82 -0.83 6.28
CA VAL A 243 12.19 0.30 7.12
C VAL A 243 13.71 0.45 7.09
N PHE A 244 14.20 1.57 6.61
CA PHE A 244 15.60 1.84 6.40
C PHE A 244 16.11 2.88 7.39
N ASP A 245 17.10 2.50 8.20
CA ASP A 245 17.79 3.38 9.15
C ASP A 245 19.11 3.85 8.52
N ASP A 246 19.02 4.95 7.78
CA ASP A 246 20.17 5.50 7.05
C ASP A 246 21.20 6.10 8.01
N GLU A 247 22.47 5.80 7.78
CA GLU A 247 23.60 6.18 8.66
C GLU A 247 23.36 5.81 10.13
N MET A 248 22.47 4.84 10.38
CA MET A 248 22.05 4.39 11.72
C MET A 248 21.55 5.53 12.61
N VAL A 249 20.89 6.55 12.05
CA VAL A 249 20.41 7.73 12.79
C VAL A 249 19.42 7.33 13.89
N ALA A 250 18.45 6.48 13.58
CA ALA A 250 17.48 6.01 14.57
C ALA A 250 18.14 5.09 15.61
N SER A 251 19.06 4.22 15.18
CA SER A 251 19.81 3.32 16.06
C SER A 251 20.72 4.07 17.04
N LYS A 252 21.38 5.15 16.59
CA LYS A 252 22.27 5.97 17.44
C LYS A 252 21.50 6.79 18.48
N LYS A 253 20.22 7.12 18.21
CA LYS A 253 19.36 7.83 19.19
C LYS A 253 18.80 6.90 20.27
N ALA A 254 18.76 5.58 20.02
CA ALA A 254 18.32 4.57 20.98
C ALA A 254 19.52 3.95 21.71
N SER A 255 19.35 3.55 22.97
CA SER A 255 20.31 2.66 23.60
C SER A 255 20.30 1.29 22.91
N PHE A 256 21.40 0.57 22.96
CA PHE A 256 21.49 -0.77 22.36
C PHE A 256 20.46 -1.74 22.94
N SER A 257 20.13 -1.61 24.22
CA SER A 257 19.07 -2.38 24.88
C SER A 257 17.68 -2.06 24.32
N GLU A 258 17.37 -0.78 24.07
CA GLU A 258 16.11 -0.35 23.47
C GLU A 258 15.99 -0.84 22.04
N LEU A 259 17.06 -0.75 21.25
CA LEU A 259 17.12 -1.28 19.91
C LEU A 259 16.84 -2.79 19.89
N LYS A 260 17.51 -3.57 20.75
CA LYS A 260 17.26 -5.02 20.88
C LYS A 260 15.81 -5.32 21.26
N LYS A 261 15.24 -4.56 22.21
CA LYS A 261 13.82 -4.70 22.58
C LYS A 261 12.88 -4.37 21.40
N PHE A 262 13.20 -3.33 20.63
CA PHE A 262 12.40 -2.96 19.46
C PHE A 262 12.47 -4.04 18.36
N ILE A 263 13.65 -4.58 18.08
CA ILE A 263 13.85 -5.64 17.09
C ILE A 263 13.00 -6.86 17.45
N THR A 264 12.96 -7.26 18.72
CA THR A 264 12.25 -8.45 19.19
C THR A 264 10.74 -8.28 19.34
N LYS A 265 10.20 -7.05 19.30
CA LYS A 265 8.74 -6.83 19.34
C LYS A 265 8.08 -7.42 18.09
N THR A 266 6.98 -8.12 18.31
CA THR A 266 6.14 -8.65 17.22
C THR A 266 4.98 -7.72 16.85
N LYS A 267 4.65 -6.77 17.76
CA LYS A 267 3.58 -5.78 17.56
C LYS A 267 4.08 -4.40 18.00
N LEU A 268 3.60 -3.39 17.30
CA LEU A 268 3.77 -1.99 17.69
C LEU A 268 2.47 -1.44 18.20
N GLU A 269 2.57 -0.65 19.26
CA GLU A 269 1.44 0.04 19.89
C GLU A 269 1.66 1.55 19.73
N PHE A 270 0.68 2.19 19.11
CA PHE A 270 0.71 3.64 18.87
C PHE A 270 -0.71 4.12 18.55
N ARG A 271 -0.95 5.40 18.71
CA ARG A 271 -2.19 6.05 18.32
C ARG A 271 -2.05 6.65 16.94
N PRO A 272 -2.74 6.12 15.91
CA PRO A 272 -2.76 6.74 14.60
C PRO A 272 -3.30 8.19 14.66
N PRO A 273 -2.89 9.07 13.75
CA PRO A 273 -3.51 10.39 13.65
C PRO A 273 -5.03 10.27 13.54
N TYR A 274 -5.73 11.10 14.30
CA TYR A 274 -7.21 11.16 14.37
C TYR A 274 -7.92 9.93 14.98
N ALA A 275 -7.21 8.90 15.39
CA ALA A 275 -7.82 7.76 16.08
C ALA A 275 -8.21 8.11 17.52
N SER A 276 -9.35 7.59 17.97
CA SER A 276 -9.83 7.76 19.36
C SER A 276 -9.09 6.88 20.36
N SER A 277 -8.43 5.80 19.89
CA SER A 277 -7.75 4.81 20.72
C SER A 277 -6.42 4.37 20.13
N ASP A 278 -5.56 3.82 20.98
CA ASP A 278 -4.32 3.16 20.54
C ASP A 278 -4.65 1.90 19.72
N ARG A 279 -3.88 1.69 18.67
CA ARG A 279 -3.91 0.45 17.85
C ARG A 279 -2.68 -0.37 18.16
N ARG A 280 -2.85 -1.68 18.22
CA ARG A 280 -1.78 -2.65 18.37
C ARG A 280 -1.66 -3.45 17.07
N LEU A 281 -0.72 -3.05 16.21
CA LEU A 281 -0.54 -3.65 14.88
C LEU A 281 0.68 -4.56 14.85
N PRO A 282 0.65 -5.65 14.07
CA PRO A 282 1.82 -6.49 13.85
C PRO A 282 2.98 -5.69 13.26
N LYS A 283 4.20 -6.06 13.62
CA LYS A 283 5.42 -5.56 12.97
C LYS A 283 5.61 -6.32 11.66
N SER A 284 4.92 -5.90 10.60
CA SER A 284 4.90 -6.53 9.28
C SER A 284 6.11 -6.21 8.40
N PHE A 285 7.00 -5.34 8.86
CA PHE A 285 8.16 -4.86 8.12
C PHE A 285 9.47 -5.54 8.53
N ILE A 286 10.45 -5.45 7.66
CA ILE A 286 11.85 -5.74 7.93
C ILE A 286 12.62 -4.44 8.19
N ILE A 287 13.77 -4.56 8.85
CA ILE A 287 14.66 -3.43 9.13
C ILE A 287 15.98 -3.63 8.41
N VAL A 288 16.40 -2.62 7.67
CA VAL A 288 17.74 -2.48 7.09
C VAL A 288 18.41 -1.27 7.71
N ARG A 289 19.67 -1.40 8.07
CA ARG A 289 20.48 -0.28 8.56
C ARG A 289 21.71 -0.13 7.68
N ALA A 290 22.16 1.10 7.49
CA ALA A 290 23.37 1.38 6.73
C ALA A 290 24.32 2.23 7.56
N THR A 291 25.61 1.96 7.45
CA THR A 291 26.67 2.78 8.05
C THR A 291 27.93 2.76 7.22
N ASN A 292 28.74 3.79 7.40
CA ASN A 292 30.09 3.86 6.85
C ASN A 292 31.15 3.40 7.88
N ASP A 293 30.74 3.20 9.14
CA ASP A 293 31.59 2.77 10.24
C ASP A 293 31.61 1.23 10.29
N HIS A 294 32.77 0.64 10.24
CA HIS A 294 32.97 -0.81 10.32
C HIS A 294 33.01 -1.32 11.78
N ASP A 295 33.26 -0.42 12.74
CA ASP A 295 33.44 -0.76 14.17
C ASP A 295 32.20 -0.39 15.01
N TYR A 296 31.02 -0.25 14.39
CA TYR A 296 29.80 0.19 15.06
C TYR A 296 29.18 -0.84 16.03
N LEU A 297 29.53 -2.12 15.92
CA LEU A 297 29.07 -3.19 16.81
C LEU A 297 30.06 -3.36 17.97
N ASN A 298 29.84 -2.60 19.04
CA ASN A 298 30.72 -2.63 20.22
C ASN A 298 30.25 -3.58 21.34
N ASP A 299 29.06 -4.18 21.23
CA ASP A 299 28.50 -5.09 22.25
C ASP A 299 28.31 -6.51 21.67
N LEU A 300 29.17 -7.40 22.10
CA LEU A 300 29.17 -8.82 21.71
C LEU A 300 27.92 -9.60 22.17
N THR A 301 27.12 -9.02 23.09
CA THR A 301 25.94 -9.68 23.62
C THR A 301 24.68 -9.38 22.76
N GLY A 302 24.36 -10.21 21.82
CA GLY A 302 23.16 -10.07 21.00
C GLY A 302 23.42 -9.77 19.53
N GLU A 303 24.66 -9.86 19.10
CA GLU A 303 25.10 -9.71 17.70
C GLU A 303 24.40 -10.66 16.73
N ARG A 304 23.93 -11.81 17.20
CA ARG A 304 23.18 -12.77 16.38
C ARG A 304 21.95 -12.21 15.66
N ARG A 305 21.48 -11.01 16.05
CA ARG A 305 20.33 -10.34 15.41
C ARG A 305 20.74 -9.50 14.20
N PHE A 306 22.02 -9.17 14.12
CA PHE A 306 22.53 -8.28 13.09
C PHE A 306 23.22 -9.10 12.02
N LEU A 307 22.62 -9.12 10.83
CA LEU A 307 23.14 -9.79 9.65
C LEU A 307 24.00 -8.76 8.90
N VAL A 308 25.32 -8.85 9.06
CA VAL A 308 26.25 -7.83 8.55
C VAL A 308 26.76 -8.22 7.18
N ALA A 309 26.54 -7.34 6.18
CA ALA A 309 27.09 -7.48 4.86
C ALA A 309 27.89 -6.24 4.46
N GLU A 310 29.07 -6.46 3.91
CA GLU A 310 29.89 -5.37 3.39
C GLU A 310 29.57 -5.11 1.92
N VAL A 311 29.28 -3.84 1.63
CA VAL A 311 28.97 -3.33 0.29
C VAL A 311 30.19 -2.62 -0.28
N HIS A 312 30.68 -3.09 -1.42
CA HIS A 312 31.85 -2.54 -2.06
C HIS A 312 31.48 -1.62 -3.21
N LYS A 313 32.32 -0.60 -3.43
CA LYS A 313 32.16 0.31 -4.57
C LYS A 313 32.45 -0.43 -5.86
N ASP A 314 31.44 -0.57 -6.69
CA ASP A 314 31.64 -0.90 -8.10
C ASP A 314 31.50 0.36 -8.95
N THR A 315 32.50 0.66 -9.78
CA THR A 315 32.46 1.77 -10.72
C THR A 315 31.42 1.56 -11.83
N ALA A 316 31.03 0.32 -12.10
CA ALA A 316 30.02 -0.05 -13.09
C ALA A 316 28.57 0.27 -12.62
N TYR A 317 28.35 0.43 -11.31
CA TYR A 317 27.00 0.58 -10.73
C TYR A 317 26.44 2.01 -10.79
N ARG A 318 27.26 3.03 -11.04
CA ARG A 318 26.81 4.42 -11.02
C ARG A 318 25.63 4.66 -11.98
N GLY A 319 24.43 4.82 -11.41
CA GLY A 319 23.22 5.24 -12.13
C GLY A 319 22.36 4.12 -12.69
N ARG A 320 22.59 2.86 -12.39
CA ARG A 320 21.65 1.79 -12.80
C ARG A 320 20.37 1.89 -11.98
N LYS A 321 19.27 2.07 -12.68
CA LYS A 321 17.91 2.03 -12.07
C LYS A 321 17.43 0.60 -12.07
N TRP A 322 16.74 0.20 -11.00
CA TRP A 322 15.98 -1.04 -10.96
C TRP A 322 15.03 -1.11 -12.14
N THR A 323 15.05 -2.22 -12.88
CA THR A 323 14.01 -2.52 -13.85
C THR A 323 12.88 -3.28 -13.15
N GLU A 324 11.66 -3.18 -13.67
CA GLU A 324 10.54 -4.00 -13.18
C GLU A 324 10.86 -5.49 -13.30
N LYS A 325 11.53 -5.88 -14.40
CA LYS A 325 11.97 -7.25 -14.62
C LYS A 325 12.92 -7.73 -13.53
N ASP A 326 13.92 -6.92 -13.12
CA ASP A 326 14.86 -7.32 -12.07
C ASP A 326 14.15 -7.47 -10.72
N ARG A 327 13.18 -6.58 -10.39
CA ARG A 327 12.40 -6.68 -9.16
C ARG A 327 11.54 -7.95 -9.11
N ARG A 328 10.91 -8.30 -10.21
CA ARG A 328 10.01 -9.46 -10.27
C ARG A 328 10.76 -10.78 -10.26
N HIS A 329 12.02 -10.79 -10.68
CA HIS A 329 12.87 -11.99 -10.74
C HIS A 329 13.80 -12.14 -9.53
N PHE A 330 13.89 -11.15 -8.67
CA PHE A 330 14.63 -11.22 -7.41
C PHE A 330 13.81 -11.87 -6.30
#